data_502d4c575bdebab07f682c530676de6f
#
_entry.id   502d4c575bdebab07f682c530676de6f
#
_cell.length_a   1.000
_cell.length_b   1.000
_cell.length_c   1.000
_cell.angle_alpha   90.00
_cell.angle_beta   90.00
_cell.angle_gamma   90.00
#
_symmetry.space_group_name_H-M   'P 1'
#
loop_
_entity.id
_entity.type
_entity.pdbx_description
1 polymer ?
#
loop_
_entity_poly.entity_id
_entity_poly.type
_entity_poly.pdbx_seq_one_letter_code
_entity_poly.pdbx_strand_id
1 'polypeptide(L)'
;MSTSFTRAAFRTARVLAVSGFTATAALAADQAPGFTMNSHYFTPPGDRAFVGDSHGDIAVSPKGEIYASVQGGNYPGIQVYSAKGRYLRNVPNAPTDLHGFIIAQGQGGEAHIFGVSRLAQKIVELGLDGKVYLSIPADTVIPDKFKEHAPGKPATNLTGIAVAPNGDIYVVDGYGLSFIHRFDKTGRYITSFGGMGAPWNFDQAHKIVIDTRFTPARLLCTDRRHRRLVEMDLDGKIVSVFGEGLRLPSALAVRGNELAVAELEGRVSILGLKGETIATIGQNDSPTEVHVNTTPPTVWKEGLFYEPHGITYDAAGNLLVTEFNQYGRITRITRN
;
A
#
# COMPACT_ATOMS: atom_id res chain seq x y z
N MET A 1 -89.62 29.74 28.81
CA MET A 1 -88.29 29.40 29.34
C MET A 1 -87.38 29.30 28.18
N SER A 2 -86.56 30.34 28.04
CA SER A 2 -85.65 30.53 26.89
C SER A 2 -84.20 30.32 27.40
N THR A 3 -83.46 29.43 26.79
CA THR A 3 -82.09 29.20 27.11
C THR A 3 -81.24 29.58 25.83
N SER A 4 -80.51 30.66 25.99
CA SER A 4 -79.55 31.21 25.02
C SER A 4 -78.30 30.32 24.96
N PHE A 5 -77.88 29.90 23.79
CA PHE A 5 -76.56 29.26 23.50
C PHE A 5 -75.63 30.27 22.85
N THR A 6 -74.59 30.63 23.56
CA THR A 6 -73.52 31.51 23.10
C THR A 6 -72.53 30.62 22.30
N ARG A 7 -72.25 30.98 21.02
CA ARG A 7 -71.20 30.34 20.19
C ARG A 7 -69.84 30.98 20.51
N ALA A 8 -68.91 30.13 20.98
CA ALA A 8 -67.50 30.51 21.07
C ALA A 8 -66.79 30.28 19.74
N ALA A 9 -66.13 31.33 19.23
CA ALA A 9 -65.33 31.27 18.02
C ALA A 9 -63.91 30.79 18.35
N PHE A 10 -63.51 29.61 17.83
CA PHE A 10 -62.12 29.14 17.86
C PHE A 10 -61.31 29.80 16.74
N ARG A 11 -60.34 30.65 17.13
CA ARG A 11 -59.28 31.12 16.22
C ARG A 11 -58.19 30.04 16.13
N THR A 12 -58.03 29.42 14.99
CA THR A 12 -56.93 28.52 14.68
C THR A 12 -55.65 29.35 14.36
N ALA A 13 -54.68 29.30 15.25
CA ALA A 13 -53.35 29.82 14.99
C ALA A 13 -52.57 28.80 14.13
N ARG A 14 -52.21 29.16 12.92
CA ARG A 14 -51.27 28.40 12.10
C ARG A 14 -49.85 28.68 12.63
N VAL A 15 -49.25 27.64 13.23
CA VAL A 15 -47.82 27.62 13.52
C VAL A 15 -47.10 27.22 12.24
N LEU A 16 -46.35 28.13 11.65
CA LEU A 16 -45.36 27.84 10.58
C LEU A 16 -44.13 27.23 11.26
N ALA A 17 -43.96 25.93 11.12
CA ALA A 17 -42.69 25.29 11.46
C ALA A 17 -41.68 25.58 10.37
N VAL A 18 -40.73 26.47 10.66
CA VAL A 18 -39.54 26.68 9.85
C VAL A 18 -38.57 25.57 10.23
N SER A 19 -38.50 24.52 9.41
CA SER A 19 -37.44 23.49 9.51
C SER A 19 -36.14 24.08 8.99
N GLY A 20 -35.35 24.63 9.90
CA GLY A 20 -33.96 25.00 9.62
C GLY A 20 -33.13 23.72 9.39
N PHE A 21 -32.82 23.42 8.13
CA PHE A 21 -31.73 22.49 7.81
C PHE A 21 -30.42 23.19 8.19
N THR A 22 -29.88 22.90 9.37
CA THR A 22 -28.48 23.15 9.67
C THR A 22 -27.67 22.08 8.91
N ALA A 23 -27.13 22.47 7.74
CA ALA A 23 -26.06 21.72 7.12
C ALA A 23 -24.86 21.79 8.08
N THR A 24 -24.62 20.72 8.83
CA THR A 24 -23.33 20.51 9.49
C THR A 24 -22.29 20.38 8.40
N ALA A 25 -21.52 21.45 8.16
CA ALA A 25 -20.30 21.37 7.39
C ALA A 25 -19.42 20.34 8.11
N ALA A 26 -19.20 19.19 7.47
CA ALA A 26 -18.17 18.25 7.92
C ALA A 26 -16.86 19.05 7.92
N LEU A 27 -16.26 19.21 9.10
CA LEU A 27 -14.93 19.79 9.22
C LEU A 27 -14.00 18.90 8.38
N ALA A 28 -13.45 19.47 7.31
CA ALA A 28 -12.37 18.81 6.57
C ALA A 28 -11.25 18.57 7.61
N ALA A 29 -10.74 17.35 7.64
CA ALA A 29 -9.60 17.03 8.49
C ALA A 29 -8.46 18.00 8.10
N ASP A 30 -7.79 18.58 9.11
CA ASP A 30 -6.65 19.47 8.88
C ASP A 30 -5.59 18.71 8.09
N GLN A 31 -5.45 19.06 6.81
CA GLN A 31 -4.42 18.46 5.97
C GLN A 31 -3.05 18.93 6.48
N ALA A 32 -2.06 18.03 6.44
CA ALA A 32 -0.69 18.38 6.82
C ALA A 32 -0.25 19.62 6.00
N PRO A 33 0.28 20.67 6.64
CA PRO A 33 0.71 21.88 5.94
C PRO A 33 1.66 21.52 4.79
N GLY A 34 1.38 22.05 3.59
CA GLY A 34 2.19 21.79 2.39
C GLY A 34 1.82 20.54 1.60
N PHE A 35 0.74 19.83 1.93
CA PHE A 35 0.26 18.67 1.16
C PHE A 35 -1.24 18.78 0.89
N THR A 36 -1.63 18.31 -0.31
CA THR A 36 -3.04 18.17 -0.71
C THR A 36 -3.31 16.74 -1.09
N MET A 37 -4.32 16.11 -0.46
CA MET A 37 -4.78 14.76 -0.77
C MET A 37 -5.95 14.81 -1.74
N ASN A 38 -6.00 13.86 -2.69
CA ASN A 38 -7.11 13.65 -3.61
C ASN A 38 -7.38 12.15 -3.74
N SER A 39 -8.40 11.65 -3.06
CA SER A 39 -8.84 10.26 -3.09
C SER A 39 -9.73 9.94 -4.31
N HIS A 40 -10.15 10.95 -5.06
CA HIS A 40 -10.96 10.83 -6.28
C HIS A 40 -10.16 11.05 -7.57
N TYR A 41 -8.82 11.00 -7.48
CA TYR A 41 -7.94 11.19 -8.63
C TYR A 41 -8.06 10.07 -9.67
N PHE A 42 -8.34 8.85 -9.21
CA PHE A 42 -8.43 7.67 -10.06
C PHE A 42 -9.86 7.41 -10.51
N THR A 43 -10.02 7.11 -11.80
CA THR A 43 -11.27 6.63 -12.39
C THR A 43 -11.13 5.13 -12.62
N PRO A 44 -11.78 4.28 -11.81
CA PRO A 44 -11.68 2.83 -11.91
C PRO A 44 -12.32 2.29 -13.21
N PRO A 45 -12.04 1.02 -13.58
CA PRO A 45 -12.62 0.41 -14.78
C PRO A 45 -14.14 0.32 -14.70
N GLY A 46 -14.83 0.60 -15.84
CA GLY A 46 -16.28 0.51 -15.98
C GLY A 46 -17.05 1.57 -15.21
N ASP A 47 -16.48 2.78 -15.08
CA ASP A 47 -17.09 3.95 -14.39
C ASP A 47 -17.58 3.62 -12.97
N ARG A 48 -16.86 2.75 -12.29
CA ARG A 48 -17.17 2.34 -10.93
C ARG A 48 -16.73 3.38 -9.91
N ALA A 49 -17.39 3.35 -8.76
CA ALA A 49 -17.01 4.20 -7.64
C ALA A 49 -15.72 3.73 -6.94
N PHE A 50 -15.27 2.47 -7.18
CA PHE A 50 -14.18 1.84 -6.43
C PHE A 50 -13.27 1.02 -7.33
N VAL A 51 -12.00 0.91 -6.89
CA VAL A 51 -10.94 0.19 -7.60
C VAL A 51 -11.17 -1.33 -7.58
N GLY A 52 -11.68 -1.87 -6.48
CA GLY A 52 -11.84 -3.29 -6.17
C GLY A 52 -11.03 -3.68 -4.94
N ASP A 53 -11.15 -4.92 -4.48
CA ASP A 53 -10.40 -5.42 -3.32
C ASP A 53 -8.90 -5.22 -3.54
N SER A 54 -8.32 -4.34 -2.73
CA SER A 54 -6.94 -3.89 -2.86
C SER A 54 -6.14 -4.29 -1.63
N HIS A 55 -5.20 -5.20 -1.81
CA HIS A 55 -4.24 -5.64 -0.78
C HIS A 55 -2.85 -5.76 -1.40
N GLY A 56 -2.50 -4.83 -2.26
CA GLY A 56 -1.26 -4.88 -2.99
C GLY A 56 -0.57 -3.52 -3.12
N ASP A 57 0.52 -3.56 -3.85
CA ASP A 57 1.37 -2.40 -4.10
C ASP A 57 0.89 -1.54 -5.27
N ILE A 58 1.58 -0.42 -5.45
CA ILE A 58 1.45 0.53 -6.55
C ILE A 58 2.83 0.92 -7.06
N ALA A 59 2.99 1.04 -8.36
CA ALA A 59 4.24 1.44 -8.99
C ALA A 59 3.99 2.36 -10.20
N VAL A 60 4.99 3.13 -10.59
CA VAL A 60 4.93 4.02 -11.77
C VAL A 60 5.99 3.59 -12.77
N SER A 61 5.58 3.41 -14.03
CA SER A 61 6.50 3.09 -15.11
C SER A 61 7.32 4.31 -15.56
N PRO A 62 8.45 4.12 -16.26
CA PRO A 62 9.22 5.23 -16.83
C PRO A 62 8.42 6.14 -17.79
N LYS A 63 7.31 5.63 -18.35
CA LYS A 63 6.39 6.39 -19.20
C LYS A 63 5.31 7.12 -18.42
N GLY A 64 5.29 7.01 -17.08
CA GLY A 64 4.32 7.67 -16.21
C GLY A 64 2.98 6.94 -16.09
N GLU A 65 2.82 5.74 -16.65
CA GLU A 65 1.65 4.90 -16.35
C GLU A 65 1.74 4.37 -14.92
N ILE A 66 0.59 4.31 -14.25
CA ILE A 66 0.47 3.89 -12.86
C ILE A 66 -0.11 2.49 -12.83
N TYR A 67 0.54 1.60 -12.12
CA TYR A 67 0.19 0.18 -11.97
C TYR A 67 -0.23 -0.08 -10.54
N ALA A 68 -1.39 -0.66 -10.31
CA ALA A 68 -1.90 -0.99 -8.98
C ALA A 68 -2.38 -2.46 -8.94
N SER A 69 -1.99 -3.20 -7.92
CA SER A 69 -2.46 -4.57 -7.72
C SER A 69 -3.84 -4.56 -7.05
N VAL A 70 -4.80 -5.21 -7.69
CA VAL A 70 -6.19 -5.38 -7.24
C VAL A 70 -6.49 -6.87 -7.23
N GLN A 71 -6.82 -7.42 -6.07
CA GLN A 71 -6.91 -8.88 -5.85
C GLN A 71 -8.32 -9.43 -6.02
N GLY A 72 -9.34 -8.57 -5.97
CA GLY A 72 -10.73 -8.99 -6.09
C GLY A 72 -11.60 -7.98 -6.82
N GLY A 73 -12.88 -8.32 -6.98
CA GLY A 73 -13.81 -7.52 -7.76
C GLY A 73 -13.87 -7.95 -9.23
N ASN A 74 -14.33 -7.09 -10.13
CA ASN A 74 -14.60 -7.47 -11.52
C ASN A 74 -13.39 -7.35 -12.45
N TYR A 75 -12.33 -6.70 -12.01
CA TYR A 75 -11.11 -6.47 -12.80
C TYR A 75 -9.85 -6.78 -11.96
N PRO A 76 -9.73 -8.01 -11.41
CA PRO A 76 -8.57 -8.37 -10.60
C PRO A 76 -7.30 -8.45 -11.47
N GLY A 77 -6.15 -8.30 -10.83
CA GLY A 77 -4.83 -8.29 -11.46
C GLY A 77 -4.14 -6.94 -11.31
N ILE A 78 -3.16 -6.67 -12.14
CA ILE A 78 -2.52 -5.34 -12.17
C ILE A 78 -3.33 -4.43 -13.08
N GLN A 79 -4.03 -3.48 -12.50
CA GLN A 79 -4.73 -2.41 -13.21
C GLN A 79 -3.73 -1.31 -13.59
N VAL A 80 -3.82 -0.84 -14.84
CA VAL A 80 -2.95 0.22 -15.38
C VAL A 80 -3.76 1.47 -15.60
N TYR A 81 -3.27 2.58 -15.08
CA TYR A 81 -3.86 3.90 -15.21
C TYR A 81 -2.92 4.86 -15.93
N SER A 82 -3.49 5.82 -16.64
CA SER A 82 -2.72 6.95 -17.17
C SER A 82 -2.15 7.81 -16.03
N ALA A 83 -1.16 8.64 -16.34
CA ALA A 83 -0.64 9.65 -15.40
C ALA A 83 -1.72 10.64 -14.90
N LYS A 84 -2.91 10.65 -15.50
CA LYS A 84 -4.08 11.44 -15.08
C LYS A 84 -5.11 10.61 -14.30
N GLY A 85 -4.76 9.41 -13.87
CA GLY A 85 -5.63 8.55 -13.05
C GLY A 85 -6.75 7.82 -13.82
N ARG A 86 -6.80 7.89 -15.15
CA ARG A 86 -7.81 7.17 -15.93
C ARG A 86 -7.38 5.73 -16.17
N TYR A 87 -8.24 4.76 -15.87
CA TYR A 87 -8.02 3.36 -16.19
C TYR A 87 -7.78 3.16 -17.69
N LEU A 88 -6.81 2.34 -18.04
CA LEU A 88 -6.41 2.02 -19.42
C LEU A 88 -6.66 0.55 -19.77
N ARG A 89 -6.15 -0.37 -18.93
CA ARG A 89 -6.16 -1.81 -19.14
C ARG A 89 -5.72 -2.56 -17.89
N ASN A 90 -5.86 -3.87 -17.89
CA ASN A 90 -5.07 -4.75 -17.02
C ASN A 90 -3.81 -5.23 -17.75
N VAL A 91 -2.76 -5.59 -16.98
CA VAL A 91 -1.59 -6.28 -17.52
C VAL A 91 -1.99 -7.73 -17.81
N PRO A 92 -1.87 -8.21 -19.05
CA PRO A 92 -2.14 -9.61 -19.39
C PRO A 92 -1.22 -10.55 -18.59
N ASN A 93 -1.69 -11.77 -18.30
CA ASN A 93 -0.95 -12.83 -17.60
C ASN A 93 -0.41 -12.47 -16.20
N ALA A 94 -0.68 -11.26 -15.68
CA ALA A 94 -0.32 -10.92 -14.31
C ALA A 94 -1.14 -11.77 -13.34
N PRO A 95 -0.51 -12.39 -12.32
CA PRO A 95 -1.25 -13.06 -11.25
C PRO A 95 -2.23 -12.08 -10.58
N THR A 96 -3.43 -12.58 -10.27
CA THR A 96 -4.47 -11.76 -9.62
C THR A 96 -4.25 -11.62 -8.11
N ASP A 97 -3.28 -12.31 -7.55
CA ASP A 97 -2.95 -12.34 -6.12
C ASP A 97 -1.59 -11.72 -5.81
N LEU A 98 -1.06 -10.86 -6.70
CA LEU A 98 0.18 -10.14 -6.43
C LEU A 98 0.00 -9.25 -5.20
N HIS A 99 0.77 -9.55 -4.14
CA HIS A 99 0.79 -8.77 -2.92
C HIS A 99 1.80 -7.63 -3.02
N GLY A 100 3.07 -7.95 -3.19
CA GLY A 100 4.13 -6.96 -3.41
C GLY A 100 4.60 -6.99 -4.86
N PHE A 101 4.80 -5.81 -5.45
CA PHE A 101 5.47 -5.69 -6.74
C PHE A 101 6.19 -4.34 -6.88
N ILE A 102 7.12 -4.30 -7.81
CA ILE A 102 7.82 -3.09 -8.23
C ILE A 102 7.94 -3.07 -9.75
N ILE A 103 8.25 -1.89 -10.32
CA ILE A 103 8.74 -1.76 -11.69
C ILE A 103 10.23 -1.41 -11.60
N ALA A 104 11.07 -2.26 -12.18
CA ALA A 104 12.52 -2.10 -12.20
C ALA A 104 13.07 -2.49 -13.57
N GLN A 105 14.36 -2.23 -13.81
CA GLN A 105 15.04 -2.68 -15.02
C GLN A 105 15.17 -4.21 -14.99
N GLY A 106 14.61 -4.85 -16.00
CA GLY A 106 14.62 -6.31 -16.17
C GLY A 106 15.61 -6.78 -17.23
N GLN A 107 15.40 -8.00 -17.68
CA GLN A 107 16.18 -8.59 -18.77
C GLN A 107 16.06 -7.74 -20.04
N GLY A 108 17.18 -7.55 -20.74
CA GLY A 108 17.20 -6.68 -21.94
C GLY A 108 17.27 -5.18 -21.66
N GLY A 109 17.23 -4.74 -20.40
CA GLY A 109 17.35 -3.33 -20.02
C GLY A 109 16.02 -2.56 -20.04
N GLU A 110 14.92 -3.23 -20.38
CA GLU A 110 13.58 -2.65 -20.36
C GLU A 110 12.97 -2.64 -18.94
N ALA A 111 11.92 -1.82 -18.74
CA ALA A 111 11.20 -1.79 -17.49
C ALA A 111 10.27 -3.01 -17.38
N HIS A 112 10.44 -3.81 -16.34
CA HIS A 112 9.64 -4.99 -16.04
C HIS A 112 8.96 -4.88 -14.68
N ILE A 113 7.88 -5.61 -14.51
CA ILE A 113 7.19 -5.83 -13.26
C ILE A 113 7.86 -7.03 -12.58
N PHE A 114 8.38 -6.82 -11.38
CA PHE A 114 8.78 -7.89 -10.47
C PHE A 114 7.76 -8.00 -9.36
N GLY A 115 7.22 -9.18 -9.11
CA GLY A 115 6.14 -9.35 -8.15
C GLY A 115 6.14 -10.68 -7.43
N VAL A 116 5.45 -10.73 -6.29
CA VAL A 116 5.22 -11.94 -5.51
C VAL A 116 3.74 -12.29 -5.49
N SER A 117 3.43 -13.48 -5.98
CA SER A 117 2.10 -14.10 -5.92
C SER A 117 2.02 -14.89 -4.63
N ARG A 118 1.19 -14.40 -3.72
CA ARG A 118 1.12 -14.94 -2.35
C ARG A 118 0.49 -16.32 -2.29
N LEU A 119 -0.65 -16.51 -2.95
CA LEU A 119 -1.38 -17.78 -2.92
C LEU A 119 -0.71 -18.84 -3.78
N ALA A 120 -0.21 -18.45 -4.96
CA ALA A 120 0.52 -19.37 -5.83
C ALA A 120 1.99 -19.58 -5.42
N GLN A 121 2.46 -18.88 -4.38
CA GLN A 121 3.83 -18.96 -3.84
C GLN A 121 4.90 -18.81 -4.93
N LYS A 122 4.74 -17.80 -5.80
CA LYS A 122 5.61 -17.57 -6.95
C LYS A 122 6.22 -16.18 -6.93
N ILE A 123 7.44 -16.11 -7.43
CA ILE A 123 8.10 -14.86 -7.79
C ILE A 123 8.03 -14.75 -9.31
N VAL A 124 7.60 -13.61 -9.83
CA VAL A 124 7.44 -13.38 -11.28
C VAL A 124 8.19 -12.15 -11.76
N GLU A 125 8.73 -12.25 -12.99
CA GLU A 125 9.17 -11.10 -13.79
C GLU A 125 8.33 -11.06 -15.06
N LEU A 126 7.63 -9.93 -15.28
CA LEU A 126 6.75 -9.71 -16.42
C LEU A 126 7.16 -8.43 -17.14
N GLY A 127 7.12 -8.43 -18.47
CA GLY A 127 7.09 -7.19 -19.24
C GLY A 127 5.85 -6.34 -18.89
N LEU A 128 5.89 -5.05 -19.17
CA LEU A 128 4.73 -4.16 -19.01
C LEU A 128 3.55 -4.55 -19.94
N ASP A 129 3.83 -5.35 -20.95
CA ASP A 129 2.87 -5.98 -21.89
C ASP A 129 2.30 -7.32 -21.38
N GLY A 130 2.82 -7.82 -20.25
CA GLY A 130 2.43 -9.08 -19.64
C GLY A 130 3.20 -10.30 -20.17
N LYS A 131 4.25 -10.12 -20.99
CA LYS A 131 5.14 -11.21 -21.36
C LYS A 131 5.87 -11.76 -20.12
N VAL A 132 5.81 -13.06 -19.89
CA VAL A 132 6.49 -13.71 -18.76
C VAL A 132 7.97 -13.93 -19.12
N TYR A 133 8.86 -13.41 -18.29
CA TYR A 133 10.32 -13.59 -18.40
C TYR A 133 10.82 -14.58 -17.35
N LEU A 134 10.25 -14.53 -16.13
CA LEU A 134 10.64 -15.39 -15.03
C LEU A 134 9.41 -15.80 -14.22
N SER A 135 9.40 -17.08 -13.78
CA SER A 135 8.40 -17.60 -12.83
C SER A 135 9.08 -18.62 -11.93
N ILE A 136 9.35 -18.24 -10.69
CA ILE A 136 10.08 -19.07 -9.72
C ILE A 136 9.06 -19.64 -8.72
N PRO A 137 8.92 -20.97 -8.60
CA PRO A 137 8.09 -21.58 -7.57
C PRO A 137 8.84 -21.53 -6.22
N ALA A 138 8.56 -20.49 -5.42
CA ALA A 138 9.27 -20.23 -4.16
C ALA A 138 9.15 -21.39 -3.17
N ASP A 139 7.99 -22.06 -3.14
CA ASP A 139 7.73 -23.24 -2.30
C ASP A 139 8.64 -24.42 -2.58
N THR A 140 9.20 -24.53 -3.79
CA THR A 140 10.10 -25.64 -4.16
C THR A 140 11.58 -25.25 -4.13
N VAL A 141 11.92 -24.01 -4.48
CA VAL A 141 13.33 -23.61 -4.63
C VAL A 141 13.96 -23.05 -3.32
N ILE A 142 13.14 -22.52 -2.41
CA ILE A 142 13.62 -22.10 -1.09
C ILE A 142 13.86 -23.34 -0.24
N PRO A 143 15.01 -23.45 0.46
CA PRO A 143 15.29 -24.60 1.31
C PRO A 143 14.30 -24.74 2.48
N ASP A 144 13.95 -25.99 2.83
CA ASP A 144 12.93 -26.31 3.84
C ASP A 144 13.15 -25.66 5.20
N LYS A 145 14.40 -25.49 5.62
CA LYS A 145 14.71 -24.83 6.90
C LYS A 145 14.26 -23.37 7.00
N PHE A 146 13.85 -22.74 5.89
CA PHE A 146 13.37 -21.37 5.82
C PHE A 146 11.87 -21.30 5.50
N LYS A 147 11.15 -22.42 5.55
CA LYS A 147 9.73 -22.52 5.23
C LYS A 147 8.90 -22.86 6.46
N GLU A 148 7.64 -22.44 6.44
CA GLU A 148 6.68 -22.84 7.46
C GLU A 148 6.16 -24.26 7.18
N HIS A 149 6.10 -25.11 8.20
CA HIS A 149 5.61 -26.48 8.10
C HIS A 149 4.32 -26.70 8.92
N ALA A 150 3.52 -25.66 9.13
CA ALA A 150 2.26 -25.76 9.86
C ALA A 150 1.14 -26.32 8.96
N PRO A 151 0.32 -27.25 9.44
CA PRO A 151 -0.81 -27.78 8.67
C PRO A 151 -1.76 -26.68 8.20
N GLY A 152 -2.14 -26.71 6.91
CA GLY A 152 -3.07 -25.77 6.31
C GLY A 152 -2.50 -24.39 6.02
N LYS A 153 -1.18 -24.19 6.22
CA LYS A 153 -0.50 -22.96 5.84
C LYS A 153 0.40 -23.15 4.62
N PRO A 154 0.56 -22.12 3.77
CA PRO A 154 1.52 -22.20 2.67
C PRO A 154 2.93 -22.28 3.23
N ALA A 155 3.83 -22.98 2.52
CA ALA A 155 5.23 -23.14 2.91
C ALA A 155 5.99 -21.81 2.93
N THR A 156 5.63 -20.89 2.02
CA THR A 156 6.06 -19.49 2.00
C THR A 156 4.84 -18.58 1.88
N ASN A 157 4.90 -17.37 2.43
CA ASN A 157 3.81 -16.40 2.33
C ASN A 157 4.39 -15.01 2.05
N LEU A 158 4.77 -14.84 0.78
CA LEU A 158 5.58 -13.73 0.29
C LEU A 158 4.81 -12.41 0.31
N THR A 159 5.47 -11.34 0.76
CA THR A 159 4.84 -10.02 0.92
C THR A 159 5.47 -8.90 0.11
N GLY A 160 6.79 -8.89 -0.08
CA GLY A 160 7.50 -7.81 -0.73
C GLY A 160 8.65 -8.29 -1.60
N ILE A 161 9.06 -7.45 -2.55
CA ILE A 161 10.14 -7.72 -3.49
C ILE A 161 10.93 -6.45 -3.78
N ALA A 162 12.24 -6.60 -3.98
CA ALA A 162 13.14 -5.55 -4.46
C ALA A 162 14.16 -6.14 -5.43
N VAL A 163 14.67 -5.33 -6.37
CA VAL A 163 15.72 -5.70 -7.31
C VAL A 163 16.89 -4.75 -7.14
N ALA A 164 18.06 -5.31 -6.83
CA ALA A 164 19.29 -4.55 -6.66
C ALA A 164 19.90 -4.11 -7.99
N PRO A 165 20.82 -3.14 -8.01
CA PRO A 165 21.48 -2.67 -9.25
C PRO A 165 22.22 -3.74 -10.02
N ASN A 166 22.70 -4.81 -9.37
CA ASN A 166 23.34 -5.96 -10.01
C ASN A 166 22.33 -6.99 -10.58
N GLY A 167 21.04 -6.75 -10.39
CA GLY A 167 19.93 -7.61 -10.83
C GLY A 167 19.52 -8.67 -9.81
N ASP A 168 20.15 -8.76 -8.64
CA ASP A 168 19.72 -9.70 -7.60
C ASP A 168 18.34 -9.32 -7.08
N ILE A 169 17.51 -10.35 -6.90
CA ILE A 169 16.12 -10.24 -6.45
C ILE A 169 16.05 -10.62 -4.97
N TYR A 170 15.49 -9.73 -4.17
CA TYR A 170 15.23 -9.93 -2.74
C TYR A 170 13.73 -10.05 -2.50
N VAL A 171 13.31 -11.10 -1.81
CA VAL A 171 11.90 -11.39 -1.55
C VAL A 171 11.68 -11.63 -0.07
N VAL A 172 10.64 -11.02 0.47
CA VAL A 172 10.31 -11.13 1.91
C VAL A 172 9.15 -12.10 2.11
N ASP A 173 9.35 -13.06 3.02
CA ASP A 173 8.34 -14.01 3.49
C ASP A 173 7.64 -13.48 4.76
N GLY A 174 6.99 -12.32 4.63
CA GLY A 174 6.52 -11.55 5.79
C GLY A 174 5.30 -12.11 6.49
N TYR A 175 4.49 -12.90 5.82
CA TYR A 175 3.36 -13.62 6.44
C TYR A 175 3.70 -15.09 6.77
N GLY A 176 4.92 -15.53 6.48
CA GLY A 176 5.50 -16.78 6.93
C GLY A 176 6.50 -16.53 8.07
N LEU A 177 7.76 -16.93 7.87
CA LEU A 177 8.80 -16.90 8.91
C LEU A 177 9.64 -15.61 8.92
N SER A 178 9.25 -14.57 8.18
CA SER A 178 9.95 -13.27 8.09
C SER A 178 11.38 -13.35 7.57
N PHE A 179 11.71 -14.37 6.77
CA PHE A 179 12.99 -14.43 6.07
C PHE A 179 13.00 -13.53 4.84
N ILE A 180 14.19 -13.10 4.46
CA ILE A 180 14.50 -12.43 3.19
C ILE A 180 15.29 -13.42 2.35
N HIS A 181 14.76 -13.75 1.17
CA HIS A 181 15.35 -14.71 0.24
C HIS A 181 16.00 -13.95 -0.91
N ARG A 182 17.27 -14.26 -1.23
CA ARG A 182 18.02 -13.65 -2.33
C ARG A 182 18.15 -14.64 -3.48
N PHE A 183 17.83 -14.18 -4.67
CA PHE A 183 18.01 -14.87 -5.93
C PHE A 183 18.88 -14.04 -6.86
N ASP A 184 19.60 -14.68 -7.78
CA ASP A 184 20.25 -13.96 -8.86
C ASP A 184 19.23 -13.52 -9.93
N LYS A 185 19.69 -12.69 -10.88
CA LYS A 185 18.86 -12.17 -11.98
C LYS A 185 18.27 -13.25 -12.90
N THR A 186 18.72 -14.52 -12.81
CA THR A 186 18.19 -15.67 -13.56
C THR A 186 17.16 -16.44 -12.75
N GLY A 187 16.91 -16.05 -11.50
CA GLY A 187 15.99 -16.72 -10.59
C GLY A 187 16.60 -17.90 -9.82
N ARG A 188 17.91 -18.08 -9.88
CA ARG A 188 18.58 -19.09 -9.07
C ARG A 188 18.70 -18.61 -7.63
N TYR A 189 18.27 -19.44 -6.68
CA TYR A 189 18.40 -19.18 -5.25
C TYR A 189 19.88 -19.03 -4.84
N ILE A 190 20.18 -18.00 -4.03
CA ILE A 190 21.52 -17.73 -3.51
C ILE A 190 21.56 -18.02 -2.00
N THR A 191 20.72 -17.33 -1.21
CA THR A 191 20.74 -17.43 0.26
C THR A 191 19.45 -16.89 0.87
N SER A 192 19.28 -17.12 2.18
CA SER A 192 18.26 -16.48 3.00
C SER A 192 18.87 -15.97 4.29
N PHE A 193 18.37 -14.83 4.75
CA PHE A 193 18.72 -14.20 6.03
C PHE A 193 17.46 -13.56 6.63
N GLY A 194 17.57 -12.96 7.81
CA GLY A 194 16.40 -12.42 8.53
C GLY A 194 15.75 -13.46 9.43
N GLY A 195 14.43 -13.47 9.47
CA GLY A 195 13.65 -14.35 10.33
C GLY A 195 13.43 -13.81 11.74
N MET A 196 12.67 -14.55 12.55
CA MET A 196 12.26 -14.15 13.91
C MET A 196 13.38 -14.30 14.96
N GLY A 197 14.51 -14.89 14.59
CA GLY A 197 15.67 -15.06 15.48
C GLY A 197 16.66 -13.91 15.40
N ALA A 198 17.56 -13.87 16.41
CA ALA A 198 18.68 -12.92 16.41
C ALA A 198 19.60 -13.10 15.19
N PRO A 199 20.25 -12.07 14.69
CA PRO A 199 20.23 -10.69 15.19
C PRO A 199 19.04 -9.85 14.71
N TRP A 200 18.25 -10.30 13.72
CA TRP A 200 17.18 -9.50 13.07
C TRP A 200 15.95 -9.37 13.96
N ASN A 201 15.50 -10.46 14.58
CA ASN A 201 14.28 -10.52 15.39
C ASN A 201 13.10 -9.87 14.69
N PHE A 202 12.85 -10.21 13.42
CA PHE A 202 11.71 -9.67 12.69
C PHE A 202 10.39 -10.24 13.22
N ASP A 203 9.37 -9.38 13.32
CA ASP A 203 7.98 -9.79 13.47
C ASP A 203 7.15 -9.17 12.32
N GLN A 204 6.88 -9.99 11.32
CA GLN A 204 6.18 -9.58 10.10
C GLN A 204 7.00 -8.57 9.26
N ALA A 205 8.23 -8.97 8.86
CA ALA A 205 8.99 -8.26 7.82
C ALA A 205 8.13 -8.19 6.55
N HIS A 206 7.73 -6.99 6.08
CA HIS A 206 6.64 -6.92 5.13
C HIS A 206 7.02 -6.34 3.77
N LYS A 207 7.61 -5.17 3.73
CA LYS A 207 8.11 -4.53 2.50
C LYS A 207 9.63 -4.44 2.55
N ILE A 208 10.24 -4.64 1.38
CA ILE A 208 11.66 -4.41 1.18
C ILE A 208 11.87 -3.48 -0.02
N VAL A 209 12.80 -2.55 0.11
CA VAL A 209 13.23 -1.67 -1.00
C VAL A 209 14.75 -1.60 -1.03
N ILE A 210 15.31 -1.28 -2.21
CA ILE A 210 16.71 -0.87 -2.31
C ILE A 210 16.78 0.62 -2.00
N ASP A 211 17.48 0.96 -0.94
CA ASP A 211 17.73 2.35 -0.56
C ASP A 211 18.98 2.88 -1.28
N THR A 212 18.73 3.62 -2.34
CA THR A 212 19.78 4.24 -3.18
C THR A 212 20.22 5.60 -2.67
N ARG A 213 19.72 6.07 -1.53
CA ARG A 213 20.20 7.30 -0.87
C ARG A 213 21.63 7.15 -0.36
N PHE A 214 22.10 5.92 -0.24
CA PHE A 214 23.43 5.56 0.24
C PHE A 214 24.28 4.89 -0.86
N THR A 215 25.59 5.03 -0.73
CA THR A 215 26.57 4.33 -1.57
C THR A 215 27.57 3.60 -0.66
N PRO A 216 27.66 2.27 -0.70
CA PRO A 216 26.82 1.36 -1.50
C PRO A 216 25.35 1.39 -1.10
N ALA A 217 24.47 0.98 -2.03
CA ALA A 217 23.04 0.86 -1.80
C ALA A 217 22.74 -0.14 -0.67
N ARG A 218 21.65 0.05 0.04
CA ARG A 218 21.25 -0.75 1.19
C ARG A 218 19.88 -1.40 0.96
N LEU A 219 19.60 -2.45 1.72
CA LEU A 219 18.25 -2.98 1.88
C LEU A 219 17.57 -2.22 3.02
N LEU A 220 16.33 -1.80 2.82
CA LEU A 220 15.50 -1.24 3.86
C LEU A 220 14.20 -2.04 3.93
N CYS A 221 13.92 -2.62 5.12
CA CYS A 221 12.79 -3.50 5.37
C CYS A 221 11.89 -2.94 6.45
N THR A 222 10.56 -3.01 6.25
CA THR A 222 9.60 -2.74 7.33
C THR A 222 9.51 -3.95 8.25
N ASP A 223 9.71 -3.75 9.54
CA ASP A 223 9.42 -4.71 10.61
C ASP A 223 8.10 -4.27 11.28
N ARG A 224 7.00 -4.73 10.65
CA ARG A 224 5.67 -4.15 10.83
C ARG A 224 5.19 -4.17 12.27
N ARG A 225 5.25 -5.33 12.95
CA ARG A 225 4.71 -5.47 14.30
C ARG A 225 5.62 -4.85 15.36
N HIS A 226 6.92 -4.77 15.10
CA HIS A 226 7.83 -3.99 15.93
C HIS A 226 7.79 -2.49 15.63
N ARG A 227 6.97 -2.05 14.65
CA ARG A 227 6.76 -0.62 14.34
C ARG A 227 8.05 0.12 14.03
N ARG A 228 8.98 -0.55 13.31
CA ARG A 228 10.32 -0.04 13.01
C ARG A 228 10.74 -0.36 11.60
N LEU A 229 11.83 0.26 11.17
CA LEU A 229 12.51 -0.01 9.92
C LEU A 229 13.89 -0.59 10.21
N VAL A 230 14.29 -1.59 9.46
CA VAL A 230 15.61 -2.24 9.59
C VAL A 230 16.37 -2.03 8.29
N GLU A 231 17.49 -1.35 8.39
CA GLU A 231 18.42 -1.10 7.30
C GLU A 231 19.58 -2.12 7.35
N MET A 232 19.88 -2.70 6.21
CA MET A 232 20.90 -3.75 6.07
C MET A 232 21.77 -3.49 4.84
N ASP A 233 22.99 -4.04 4.82
CA ASP A 233 23.71 -4.17 3.56
C ASP A 233 23.07 -5.24 2.66
N LEU A 234 23.56 -5.37 1.43
CA LEU A 234 23.01 -6.33 0.46
C LEU A 234 23.24 -7.81 0.84
N ASP A 235 24.07 -8.10 1.84
CA ASP A 235 24.29 -9.43 2.38
C ASP A 235 23.46 -9.69 3.66
N GLY A 236 22.61 -8.72 4.05
CA GLY A 236 21.68 -8.85 5.17
C GLY A 236 22.26 -8.48 6.55
N LYS A 237 23.48 -7.94 6.63
CA LYS A 237 24.04 -7.44 7.88
C LYS A 237 23.33 -6.13 8.27
N ILE A 238 22.80 -6.06 9.48
CA ILE A 238 22.14 -4.86 10.01
C ILE A 238 23.12 -3.69 10.06
N VAL A 239 22.73 -2.58 9.48
CA VAL A 239 23.44 -1.28 9.52
C VAL A 239 22.80 -0.36 10.54
N SER A 240 21.47 -0.25 10.53
CA SER A 240 20.73 0.58 11.47
C SER A 240 19.29 0.08 11.67
N VAL A 241 18.68 0.51 12.78
CA VAL A 241 17.27 0.31 13.10
C VAL A 241 16.70 1.66 13.52
N PHE A 242 15.59 2.07 12.94
CA PHE A 242 14.98 3.39 13.21
C PHE A 242 13.47 3.37 12.96
N GLY A 243 12.81 4.52 13.09
CA GLY A 243 11.38 4.67 12.81
C GLY A 243 10.53 4.53 14.07
N GLU A 244 11.01 5.02 15.22
CA GLU A 244 10.18 5.09 16.42
C GLU A 244 8.88 5.86 16.19
N GLY A 245 7.77 5.32 16.70
CA GLY A 245 6.44 5.92 16.57
C GLY A 245 5.74 5.64 15.25
N LEU A 246 6.28 4.79 14.36
CA LEU A 246 5.56 4.32 13.18
C LEU A 246 4.34 3.47 13.59
N ARG A 247 3.29 3.53 12.75
CA ARG A 247 1.99 2.88 12.99
C ARG A 247 1.80 1.70 12.04
N LEU A 248 2.38 0.54 12.33
CA LEU A 248 2.37 -0.66 11.49
C LEU A 248 2.85 -0.38 10.04
N PRO A 249 4.14 -0.07 9.83
CA PRO A 249 4.67 0.30 8.51
C PRO A 249 4.49 -0.84 7.51
N SER A 250 3.80 -0.57 6.39
CA SER A 250 3.43 -1.57 5.39
C SER A 250 4.22 -1.46 4.10
N ALA A 251 4.48 -0.24 3.63
CA ALA A 251 5.24 -0.01 2.40
C ALA A 251 6.15 1.22 2.48
N LEU A 252 7.11 1.26 1.58
CA LEU A 252 8.18 2.24 1.53
C LEU A 252 8.38 2.76 0.10
N ALA A 253 8.63 4.07 -0.03
CA ALA A 253 9.09 4.67 -1.29
C ALA A 253 10.19 5.68 -1.02
N VAL A 254 11.29 5.58 -1.77
CA VAL A 254 12.47 6.45 -1.64
C VAL A 254 12.47 7.48 -2.77
N ARG A 255 12.71 8.75 -2.46
CA ARG A 255 12.91 9.81 -3.45
C ARG A 255 13.83 10.91 -2.91
N GLY A 256 14.94 11.17 -3.62
CA GLY A 256 15.95 12.12 -3.12
C GLY A 256 16.44 11.72 -1.74
N ASN A 257 16.34 12.60 -0.76
CA ASN A 257 16.71 12.32 0.64
C ASN A 257 15.52 11.87 1.51
N GLU A 258 14.34 11.72 0.92
CA GLU A 258 13.12 11.39 1.66
C GLU A 258 12.76 9.90 1.53
N LEU A 259 12.13 9.40 2.57
CA LEU A 259 11.52 8.09 2.64
C LEU A 259 10.04 8.26 3.02
N ALA A 260 9.14 7.92 2.13
CA ALA A 260 7.71 7.85 2.44
C ALA A 260 7.37 6.46 2.98
N VAL A 261 6.60 6.41 4.06
CA VAL A 261 6.15 5.20 4.74
C VAL A 261 4.62 5.18 4.77
N ALA A 262 4.02 4.16 4.17
CA ALA A 262 2.59 3.88 4.36
C ALA A 262 2.41 3.09 5.66
N GLU A 263 1.46 3.51 6.48
CA GLU A 263 1.24 2.94 7.81
C GLU A 263 -0.21 2.49 7.95
N LEU A 264 -0.44 1.19 8.19
CA LEU A 264 -1.77 0.58 8.23
C LEU A 264 -2.72 1.22 9.24
N GLU A 265 -2.20 1.82 10.29
CA GLU A 265 -3.01 2.55 11.27
C GLU A 265 -3.17 4.02 10.86
N GLY A 266 -3.56 4.23 9.60
CA GLY A 266 -4.21 5.43 9.14
C GLY A 266 -3.33 6.66 8.95
N ARG A 267 -2.08 6.53 8.43
CA ARG A 267 -1.30 7.71 8.01
C ARG A 267 -0.19 7.36 7.02
N VAL A 268 0.39 8.39 6.42
CA VAL A 268 1.66 8.34 5.70
C VAL A 268 2.66 9.23 6.43
N SER A 269 3.87 8.71 6.70
CA SER A 269 4.99 9.50 7.25
C SER A 269 6.04 9.75 6.18
N ILE A 270 6.62 10.95 6.19
CA ILE A 270 7.82 11.30 5.43
C ILE A 270 8.98 11.38 6.42
N LEU A 271 10.00 10.57 6.19
CA LEU A 271 11.21 10.52 7.02
C LEU A 271 12.41 11.07 6.24
N GLY A 272 13.32 11.70 6.94
CA GLY A 272 14.60 12.16 6.41
C GLY A 272 15.68 11.06 6.42
N LEU A 273 16.91 11.45 6.08
CA LEU A 273 18.06 10.52 5.97
C LEU A 273 18.46 9.86 7.30
N LYS A 274 18.19 10.51 8.43
CA LYS A 274 18.49 9.99 9.76
C LYS A 274 17.30 9.28 10.40
N GLY A 275 16.19 9.11 9.66
CA GLY A 275 14.97 8.52 10.17
C GLY A 275 14.07 9.49 10.93
N GLU A 276 14.41 10.79 10.99
CA GLU A 276 13.59 11.83 11.60
C GLU A 276 12.30 12.03 10.81
N THR A 277 11.17 12.22 11.50
CA THR A 277 9.90 12.52 10.85
C THR A 277 9.86 13.96 10.37
N ILE A 278 9.77 14.16 9.06
CA ILE A 278 9.61 15.48 8.41
C ILE A 278 8.15 15.89 8.36
N ALA A 279 7.26 14.96 8.05
CA ALA A 279 5.82 15.22 7.96
C ALA A 279 5.01 13.95 8.23
N THR A 280 3.77 14.13 8.69
CA THR A 280 2.72 13.11 8.74
C THR A 280 1.52 13.59 7.94
N ILE A 281 0.94 12.74 7.10
CA ILE A 281 -0.10 13.10 6.14
C ILE A 281 -1.30 12.20 6.35
N GLY A 282 -2.49 12.78 6.34
CA GLY A 282 -3.77 12.05 6.36
C GLY A 282 -4.00 11.25 7.64
N GLN A 283 -3.43 11.70 8.77
CA GLN A 283 -3.50 10.98 10.03
C GLN A 283 -4.94 10.83 10.52
N ASN A 284 -5.33 9.59 10.75
CA ASN A 284 -6.60 9.20 11.36
C ASN A 284 -6.31 8.57 12.72
N ASP A 285 -6.83 9.18 13.78
CA ASP A 285 -6.63 8.74 15.16
C ASP A 285 -7.81 7.91 15.71
N SER A 286 -8.77 7.56 14.85
CA SER A 286 -9.92 6.73 15.25
C SER A 286 -9.52 5.26 15.36
N PRO A 287 -9.47 4.67 16.56
CA PRO A 287 -9.04 3.28 16.72
C PRO A 287 -10.06 2.27 16.17
N THR A 288 -11.26 2.71 15.83
CA THR A 288 -12.33 1.87 15.27
C THR A 288 -12.43 1.97 13.75
N GLU A 289 -11.74 2.94 13.12
CA GLU A 289 -11.79 3.15 11.68
C GLU A 289 -10.49 2.72 10.98
N VAL A 290 -9.34 2.76 11.68
CA VAL A 290 -8.05 2.37 11.09
C VAL A 290 -7.80 0.87 11.22
N HIS A 291 -7.04 0.29 10.28
CA HIS A 291 -6.71 -1.13 10.22
C HIS A 291 -7.97 -2.03 10.20
N VAL A 292 -9.00 -1.57 9.48
CA VAL A 292 -10.29 -2.28 9.29
C VAL A 292 -10.61 -2.33 7.80
N ASN A 293 -10.19 -3.39 7.12
CA ASN A 293 -10.28 -3.54 5.66
C ASN A 293 -11.69 -3.64 5.09
N THR A 294 -12.70 -3.66 5.96
CA THR A 294 -14.13 -3.66 5.60
C THR A 294 -14.78 -2.29 5.73
N THR A 295 -14.02 -1.25 6.15
CA THR A 295 -14.53 0.11 6.29
C THR A 295 -15.17 0.60 5.00
N PRO A 296 -16.50 0.87 4.99
CA PRO A 296 -17.20 1.20 3.76
C PRO A 296 -16.91 2.62 3.29
N PRO A 297 -16.98 2.88 1.97
CA PRO A 297 -16.73 4.21 1.39
C PRO A 297 -17.62 5.32 1.95
N THR A 298 -18.79 4.99 2.48
CA THR A 298 -19.75 5.96 3.05
C THR A 298 -19.23 6.66 4.31
N VAL A 299 -18.20 6.09 4.98
CA VAL A 299 -17.58 6.71 6.16
C VAL A 299 -16.22 7.34 5.85
N TRP A 300 -15.71 7.17 4.62
CA TRP A 300 -14.43 7.77 4.23
C TRP A 300 -14.53 9.30 4.21
N LYS A 301 -13.54 9.93 4.81
CA LYS A 301 -13.38 11.39 4.81
C LYS A 301 -12.19 11.77 3.96
N GLU A 302 -12.34 12.80 3.14
CA GLU A 302 -11.20 13.36 2.40
C GLU A 302 -10.16 13.91 3.39
N GLY A 303 -8.89 13.72 3.08
CA GLY A 303 -7.79 14.12 3.97
C GLY A 303 -7.44 13.12 5.07
N LEU A 304 -8.14 11.99 5.19
CA LEU A 304 -7.82 10.91 6.15
C LEU A 304 -7.51 9.59 5.44
N PHE A 305 -6.55 8.86 5.98
CA PHE A 305 -6.29 7.48 5.65
C PHE A 305 -6.95 6.52 6.64
N TYR A 306 -7.20 5.29 6.19
CA TYR A 306 -7.79 4.22 6.99
C TYR A 306 -6.85 3.03 7.11
N GLU A 307 -6.25 2.61 5.99
CA GLU A 307 -5.36 1.45 5.95
C GLU A 307 -4.35 1.54 4.80
N PRO A 308 -3.45 2.57 4.79
CA PRO A 308 -2.42 2.72 3.77
C PRO A 308 -1.55 1.47 3.66
N HIS A 309 -1.47 0.87 2.46
CA HIS A 309 -0.76 -0.39 2.27
C HIS A 309 0.39 -0.29 1.27
N GLY A 310 0.16 0.20 0.06
CA GLY A 310 1.18 0.42 -0.96
C GLY A 310 1.46 1.91 -1.16
N ILE A 311 2.70 2.27 -1.50
CA ILE A 311 3.11 3.66 -1.72
C ILE A 311 4.19 3.76 -2.79
N THR A 312 4.12 4.79 -3.63
CA THR A 312 5.16 5.13 -4.60
C THR A 312 5.17 6.63 -4.90
N TYR A 313 6.27 7.12 -5.46
CA TYR A 313 6.33 8.46 -6.04
C TYR A 313 6.06 8.42 -7.55
N ASP A 314 5.35 9.40 -8.07
CA ASP A 314 5.34 9.69 -9.50
C ASP A 314 6.57 10.53 -9.91
N ALA A 315 6.78 10.71 -11.22
CA ALA A 315 7.93 11.46 -11.74
C ALA A 315 7.94 12.94 -11.27
N ALA A 316 6.77 13.51 -11.00
CA ALA A 316 6.63 14.89 -10.49
C ALA A 316 6.89 14.99 -8.97
N GLY A 317 7.01 13.85 -8.27
CA GLY A 317 7.23 13.79 -6.83
C GLY A 317 5.95 13.76 -6.00
N ASN A 318 4.81 13.53 -6.62
CA ASN A 318 3.60 13.27 -5.89
C ASN A 318 3.61 11.83 -5.36
N LEU A 319 2.98 11.61 -4.22
CA LEU A 319 2.78 10.26 -3.69
C LEU A 319 1.47 9.68 -4.20
N LEU A 320 1.52 8.39 -4.48
CA LEU A 320 0.37 7.56 -4.81
C LEU A 320 0.29 6.47 -3.74
N VAL A 321 -0.85 6.34 -3.08
CA VAL A 321 -1.04 5.46 -1.94
C VAL A 321 -2.26 4.58 -2.18
N THR A 322 -2.09 3.25 -2.12
CA THR A 322 -3.20 2.29 -2.08
C THR A 322 -3.57 1.98 -0.64
N GLU A 323 -4.84 1.73 -0.37
CA GLU A 323 -5.29 1.27 0.93
C GLU A 323 -5.77 -0.18 0.87
N PHE A 324 -5.43 -0.98 1.89
CA PHE A 324 -5.95 -2.32 2.06
C PHE A 324 -7.42 -2.25 2.45
N ASN A 325 -8.30 -2.50 1.48
CA ASN A 325 -9.73 -2.43 1.70
C ASN A 325 -10.48 -3.22 0.62
N GLN A 326 -11.57 -3.88 0.97
CA GLN A 326 -12.39 -4.67 0.04
C GLN A 326 -13.01 -3.85 -1.11
N TYR A 327 -13.12 -2.53 -0.95
CA TYR A 327 -13.57 -1.61 -2.01
C TYR A 327 -12.39 -1.03 -2.79
N GLY A 328 -11.23 -0.88 -2.15
CA GLY A 328 -10.02 -0.28 -2.70
C GLY A 328 -10.11 1.23 -2.90
N ARG A 329 -9.11 1.95 -2.40
CA ARG A 329 -8.95 3.37 -2.60
C ARG A 329 -7.51 3.68 -2.99
N ILE A 330 -7.32 4.55 -3.97
CA ILE A 330 -6.00 5.06 -4.34
C ILE A 330 -6.04 6.57 -4.18
N THR A 331 -5.18 7.10 -3.33
CA THR A 331 -5.08 8.54 -3.05
C THR A 331 -3.82 9.10 -3.69
N ARG A 332 -3.95 10.24 -4.39
CA ARG A 332 -2.81 11.04 -4.84
C ARG A 332 -2.57 12.18 -3.86
N ILE A 333 -1.31 12.35 -3.45
CA ILE A 333 -0.88 13.43 -2.57
C ILE A 333 0.06 14.33 -3.36
N THR A 334 -0.26 15.60 -3.46
CA THR A 334 0.60 16.64 -4.07
C THR A 334 1.26 17.47 -2.98
N ARG A 335 2.50 17.88 -3.20
CA ARG A 335 3.18 18.87 -2.38
C ARG A 335 2.86 20.27 -2.95
N ASN A 336 2.38 21.20 -2.10
CA ASN A 336 2.01 22.56 -2.47
C ASN A 336 3.24 23.48 -2.56
#